data_c935c60f6f82633e637a36330b089f4d
#
_entry.id   c935c60f6f82633e637a36330b089f4d
#
_cell.length_a   1.000
_cell.length_b   1.000
_cell.length_c   1.000
_cell.angle_alpha   90.00
_cell.angle_beta   90.00
_cell.angle_gamma   90.00
#
_symmetry.space_group_name_H-M   'P 1'
#
loop_
_entity.id
_entity.type
_entity.pdbx_description
1 polymer ?
#
loop_
_entity_poly.entity_id
_entity_poly.type
_entity_poly.pdbx_seq_one_letter_code
_entity_poly.pdbx_strand_id
1 'polypeptide(L)'
;MIKIKDKIKFLHSENRMKNEGDVSFSLINFDKNKNLFMLLKERFSWMNEFINENEAGIEVGAAAGFSKKFINNQNFKISDFSNHSHLDYKNIDAQSTGFKNNSFDFIISSNMIHHLPYPLKFFEEMHRILKNKGKLIIFDAHCSVLLQSILILMRHEGFDFTKNVWNSKEPATDINDLWSGNSAIPYLIFNDEKKFNYYLGSKFKIKYKKLCECTL
;
A
#
# COMPACT_ATOMS: atom_id res chain seq x y z
N MET A 1 -13.15 6.21 -16.36
CA MET A 1 -12.87 7.26 -15.36
C MET A 1 -12.56 8.56 -16.08
N ILE A 2 -13.04 9.67 -15.56
CA ILE A 2 -12.67 11.01 -16.04
C ILE A 2 -11.28 11.34 -15.45
N LYS A 3 -10.36 11.80 -16.28
CA LYS A 3 -9.05 12.29 -15.86
C LYS A 3 -9.03 13.81 -15.99
N ILE A 4 -8.55 14.49 -14.94
CA ILE A 4 -8.30 15.95 -15.02
C ILE A 4 -7.08 16.21 -15.90
N LYS A 5 -6.04 15.40 -15.71
CA LYS A 5 -4.82 15.36 -16.51
C LYS A 5 -4.28 13.94 -16.61
N ASP A 6 -3.48 13.64 -17.64
CA ASP A 6 -2.85 12.33 -17.75
C ASP A 6 -1.71 12.14 -16.74
N LYS A 7 -1.04 13.25 -16.40
CA LYS A 7 0.12 13.23 -15.49
C LYS A 7 0.30 14.55 -14.75
N ILE A 8 0.58 14.44 -13.46
CA ILE A 8 1.09 15.55 -12.64
C ILE A 8 2.21 15.00 -11.74
N LYS A 9 3.34 15.70 -11.72
CA LYS A 9 4.46 15.44 -10.80
C LYS A 9 4.75 16.72 -10.03
N PHE A 10 4.92 16.60 -8.73
CA PHE A 10 5.37 17.68 -7.86
C PHE A 10 6.81 17.42 -7.43
N LEU A 11 7.61 18.47 -7.36
CA LEU A 11 8.92 18.44 -6.73
C LEU A 11 8.72 18.75 -5.24
N HIS A 12 9.13 17.85 -4.39
CA HIS A 12 9.09 18.04 -2.94
C HIS A 12 10.40 18.64 -2.45
N SER A 13 10.33 19.54 -1.47
CA SER A 13 11.52 20.00 -0.77
C SER A 13 12.07 18.89 0.12
N GLU A 14 13.40 18.86 0.33
CA GLU A 14 14.02 17.88 1.25
C GLU A 14 13.41 17.90 2.66
N ASN A 15 13.02 19.08 3.16
CA ASN A 15 12.38 19.21 4.48
C ASN A 15 11.00 18.56 4.52
N ARG A 16 10.23 18.63 3.44
CA ARG A 16 8.93 17.97 3.34
C ARG A 16 9.09 16.46 3.33
N MET A 17 10.01 15.94 2.53
CA MET A 17 10.32 14.51 2.47
C MET A 17 10.73 13.96 3.84
N LYS A 18 11.55 14.69 4.60
CA LYS A 18 11.92 14.31 5.97
C LYS A 18 10.72 14.29 6.92
N ASN A 19 9.83 15.25 6.84
CA ASN A 19 8.67 15.36 7.74
C ASN A 19 7.58 14.33 7.42
N GLU A 20 7.30 14.06 6.16
CA GLU A 20 6.30 13.07 5.74
C GLU A 20 6.76 11.63 6.05
N GLY A 21 8.08 11.38 6.01
CA GLY A 21 8.69 10.12 6.43
C GLY A 21 8.91 10.00 7.95
N ASP A 22 8.61 11.02 8.73
CA ASP A 22 8.81 11.00 10.17
C ASP A 22 7.69 10.23 10.89
N VAL A 23 7.92 8.94 11.03
CA VAL A 23 7.08 8.02 11.80
C VAL A 23 6.91 8.48 13.25
N SER A 24 7.92 9.13 13.84
CA SER A 24 7.87 9.63 15.22
C SER A 24 6.80 10.71 15.38
N PHE A 25 6.66 11.60 14.41
CA PHE A 25 5.62 12.62 14.40
C PHE A 25 4.21 12.00 14.34
N SER A 26 4.03 10.99 13.51
CA SER A 26 2.77 10.24 13.38
C SER A 26 2.40 9.54 14.69
N LEU A 27 3.37 8.89 15.34
CA LEU A 27 3.15 8.17 16.62
C LEU A 27 2.79 9.13 17.76
N ILE A 28 3.47 10.28 17.89
CA ILE A 28 3.18 11.27 18.93
C ILE A 28 1.78 11.87 18.78
N ASN A 29 1.34 12.10 17.56
CA ASN A 29 0.04 12.72 17.29
C ASN A 29 -1.13 11.74 17.35
N PHE A 30 -0.89 10.43 17.21
CA PHE A 30 -1.94 9.43 17.19
C PHE A 30 -2.83 9.47 18.44
N ASP A 31 -2.24 9.47 19.64
CA ASP A 31 -3.00 9.41 20.90
C ASP A 31 -3.77 10.72 21.20
N LYS A 32 -3.39 11.82 20.55
CA LYS A 32 -4.01 13.15 20.71
C LYS A 32 -5.06 13.47 19.66
N ASN A 33 -5.08 12.76 18.54
CA ASN A 33 -5.92 13.08 17.38
C ASN A 33 -7.03 12.03 17.19
N LYS A 34 -8.22 12.33 17.73
CA LYS A 34 -9.40 11.46 17.62
C LYS A 34 -9.82 11.20 16.16
N ASN A 35 -9.66 12.18 15.29
CA ASN A 35 -9.99 12.04 13.87
C ASN A 35 -9.04 11.04 13.19
N LEU A 36 -7.74 11.13 13.47
CA LEU A 36 -6.76 10.17 12.97
C LEU A 36 -7.07 8.75 13.49
N PHE A 37 -7.42 8.61 14.77
CA PHE A 37 -7.82 7.32 15.34
C PHE A 37 -9.02 6.73 14.60
N MET A 38 -10.08 7.51 14.37
CA MET A 38 -11.28 7.05 13.67
C MET A 38 -10.97 6.66 12.23
N LEU A 39 -10.21 7.48 11.52
CA LEU A 39 -9.79 7.20 10.14
C LEU A 39 -9.00 5.90 10.03
N LEU A 40 -8.05 5.67 10.93
CA LEU A 40 -7.24 4.44 10.94
C LEU A 40 -8.07 3.22 11.37
N LYS A 41 -9.01 3.39 12.30
CA LYS A 41 -9.97 2.35 12.67
C LYS A 41 -10.80 1.93 11.47
N GLU A 42 -11.40 2.87 10.75
CA GLU A 42 -12.15 2.58 9.52
C GLU A 42 -11.29 1.91 8.45
N ARG A 43 -10.03 2.33 8.32
CA ARG A 43 -9.07 1.76 7.36
C ARG A 43 -8.77 0.29 7.63
N PHE A 44 -8.59 -0.12 8.88
CA PHE A 44 -8.07 -1.45 9.22
C PHE A 44 -9.14 -2.42 9.75
N SER A 45 -10.18 -1.95 10.44
CA SER A 45 -11.11 -2.85 11.16
C SER A 45 -11.86 -3.82 10.25
N TRP A 46 -12.24 -3.40 9.04
CA TRP A 46 -12.92 -4.27 8.07
C TRP A 46 -12.06 -5.45 7.59
N MET A 47 -10.73 -5.31 7.66
CA MET A 47 -9.81 -6.36 7.24
C MET A 47 -9.95 -7.60 8.13
N ASN A 48 -10.39 -7.43 9.38
CA ASN A 48 -10.62 -8.54 10.32
C ASN A 48 -11.71 -9.51 9.84
N GLU A 49 -12.61 -9.10 8.96
CA GLU A 49 -13.61 -9.99 8.35
C GLU A 49 -12.96 -11.10 7.49
N PHE A 50 -11.72 -10.89 7.06
CA PHE A 50 -10.96 -11.81 6.22
C PHE A 50 -9.84 -12.54 6.96
N ILE A 51 -9.68 -12.31 8.26
CA ILE A 51 -8.55 -12.82 9.06
C ILE A 51 -9.08 -13.74 10.17
N ASN A 52 -8.49 -14.92 10.31
CA ASN A 52 -8.77 -15.82 11.42
C ASN A 52 -7.70 -15.69 12.50
N GLU A 53 -8.07 -15.91 13.76
CA GLU A 53 -7.19 -15.70 14.93
C GLU A 53 -5.89 -16.50 14.90
N ASN A 54 -5.91 -17.71 14.32
CA ASN A 54 -4.76 -18.61 14.29
C ASN A 54 -3.88 -18.45 13.04
N GLU A 55 -4.24 -17.57 12.12
CA GLU A 55 -3.49 -17.34 10.89
C GLU A 55 -2.21 -16.53 11.15
N ALA A 56 -1.11 -16.90 10.50
CA ALA A 56 0.11 -16.12 10.49
C ALA A 56 0.00 -15.00 9.46
N GLY A 57 0.10 -13.77 9.88
CA GLY A 57 -0.06 -12.61 9.01
C GLY A 57 1.09 -11.61 9.07
N ILE A 58 1.24 -10.84 8.01
CA ILE A 58 2.20 -9.75 7.95
C ILE A 58 1.64 -8.54 7.20
N GLU A 59 1.96 -7.34 7.66
CA GLU A 59 1.84 -6.13 6.86
C GLU A 59 3.20 -5.80 6.24
N VAL A 60 3.18 -5.48 4.96
CA VAL A 60 4.34 -4.98 4.22
C VAL A 60 4.15 -3.49 3.92
N GLY A 61 5.16 -2.67 4.23
CA GLY A 61 5.06 -1.21 4.14
C GLY A 61 4.25 -0.61 5.28
N ALA A 62 4.47 -1.08 6.51
CA ALA A 62 3.67 -0.70 7.68
C ALA A 62 3.95 0.71 8.23
N ALA A 63 5.04 1.35 7.82
CA ALA A 63 5.47 2.67 8.29
C ALA A 63 5.35 2.81 9.84
N ALA A 64 4.38 3.60 10.33
CA ALA A 64 4.14 3.79 11.77
C ALA A 64 3.53 2.57 12.49
N GLY A 65 3.13 1.52 11.78
CA GLY A 65 2.62 0.26 12.34
C GLY A 65 1.26 0.37 13.03
N PHE A 66 0.44 1.33 12.65
CA PHE A 66 -0.88 1.55 13.27
C PHE A 66 -1.83 0.35 13.13
N SER A 67 -1.67 -0.47 12.11
CA SER A 67 -2.45 -1.68 11.90
C SER A 67 -2.47 -2.61 13.11
N LYS A 68 -1.36 -2.70 13.86
CA LYS A 68 -1.28 -3.51 15.09
C LYS A 68 -2.32 -3.15 16.15
N LYS A 69 -2.83 -1.92 16.13
CA LYS A 69 -3.87 -1.48 17.08
C LYS A 69 -5.29 -1.91 16.67
N PHE A 70 -5.49 -2.32 15.42
CA PHE A 70 -6.83 -2.57 14.85
C PHE A 70 -7.00 -3.97 14.25
N ILE A 71 -5.91 -4.67 13.96
CA ILE A 71 -5.94 -6.05 13.47
C ILE A 71 -5.98 -7.00 14.68
N ASN A 72 -7.07 -7.76 14.78
CA ASN A 72 -7.34 -8.68 15.87
C ASN A 72 -6.70 -10.05 15.60
N ASN A 73 -5.37 -10.12 15.64
CA ASN A 73 -4.64 -11.36 15.42
C ASN A 73 -3.30 -11.35 16.17
N GLN A 74 -3.05 -12.35 17.02
CA GLN A 74 -1.84 -12.42 17.85
C GLN A 74 -0.58 -12.79 17.06
N ASN A 75 -0.74 -13.45 15.91
CA ASN A 75 0.35 -13.88 15.04
C ASN A 75 0.64 -12.85 13.90
N PHE A 76 0.04 -11.66 14.00
CA PHE A 76 0.24 -10.59 13.05
C PHE A 76 1.53 -9.83 13.31
N LYS A 77 2.35 -9.69 12.29
CA LYS A 77 3.64 -8.99 12.28
C LYS A 77 3.61 -7.80 11.35
N ILE A 78 4.48 -6.84 11.57
CA ILE A 78 4.64 -5.68 10.70
C ILE A 78 6.05 -5.57 10.17
N SER A 79 6.17 -5.21 8.90
CA SER A 79 7.45 -5.00 8.22
C SER A 79 7.45 -3.73 7.40
N ASP A 80 8.62 -3.16 7.22
CA ASP A 80 8.79 -1.96 6.40
C ASP A 80 10.20 -1.93 5.80
N PHE A 81 10.38 -1.15 4.74
CA PHE A 81 11.70 -0.86 4.17
C PHE A 81 12.59 -0.08 5.15
N SER A 82 11.98 0.71 6.02
CA SER A 82 12.65 1.48 7.07
C SER A 82 13.23 0.60 8.18
N ASN A 83 14.07 1.23 9.06
CA ASN A 83 14.70 0.57 10.20
C ASN A 83 14.13 1.05 11.55
N HIS A 84 12.83 1.28 11.65
CA HIS A 84 12.20 1.76 12.89
C HIS A 84 12.14 0.66 13.97
N SER A 85 12.31 1.06 15.25
CA SER A 85 12.40 0.12 16.37
C SER A 85 11.12 -0.67 16.66
N HIS A 86 9.96 -0.12 16.34
CA HIS A 86 8.64 -0.74 16.57
C HIS A 86 8.28 -1.84 15.57
N LEU A 87 9.02 -1.99 14.47
CA LEU A 87 8.80 -3.00 13.45
C LEU A 87 9.28 -4.38 13.90
N ASP A 88 8.52 -5.43 13.57
CA ASP A 88 8.97 -6.82 13.78
C ASP A 88 10.07 -7.21 12.78
N TYR A 89 9.95 -6.75 11.53
CA TYR A 89 10.94 -6.97 10.48
C TYR A 89 11.29 -5.63 9.82
N LYS A 90 12.58 -5.36 9.70
CA LYS A 90 13.14 -4.09 9.22
C LYS A 90 13.89 -4.30 7.92
N ASN A 91 14.05 -3.22 7.14
CA ASN A 91 14.75 -3.23 5.86
C ASN A 91 14.16 -4.27 4.88
N ILE A 92 12.84 -4.40 4.86
CA ILE A 92 12.13 -5.36 4.01
C ILE A 92 11.63 -4.63 2.76
N ASP A 93 12.22 -4.95 1.61
CA ASP A 93 11.66 -4.54 0.32
C ASP A 93 10.46 -5.43 -0.02
N ALA A 94 9.28 -4.84 -0.14
CA ALA A 94 8.06 -5.56 -0.50
C ALA A 94 8.11 -6.23 -1.88
N GLN A 95 9.05 -5.86 -2.74
CA GLN A 95 9.26 -6.47 -4.06
C GLN A 95 10.25 -7.64 -4.01
N SER A 96 10.95 -7.83 -2.87
CA SER A 96 11.94 -8.91 -2.66
C SER A 96 12.20 -9.08 -1.17
N THR A 97 11.25 -9.66 -0.44
CA THR A 97 11.22 -9.64 1.04
C THR A 97 12.27 -10.50 1.71
N GLY A 98 12.80 -11.51 1.03
CA GLY A 98 13.69 -12.50 1.62
C GLY A 98 13.00 -13.53 2.53
N PHE A 99 11.68 -13.46 2.74
CA PHE A 99 10.94 -14.48 3.49
C PHE A 99 10.89 -15.81 2.72
N LYS A 100 10.70 -16.92 3.46
CA LYS A 100 10.53 -18.23 2.87
C LYS A 100 9.22 -18.33 2.08
N ASN A 101 9.17 -19.22 1.09
CA ASN A 101 7.93 -19.51 0.38
C ASN A 101 6.85 -20.01 1.34
N ASN A 102 5.58 -19.68 1.07
CA ASN A 102 4.43 -20.17 1.84
C ASN A 102 4.53 -19.89 3.35
N SER A 103 4.97 -18.70 3.74
CA SER A 103 5.19 -18.31 5.13
C SER A 103 3.93 -17.78 5.81
N PHE A 104 3.06 -17.10 5.05
CA PHE A 104 1.96 -16.35 5.63
C PHE A 104 0.60 -16.80 5.10
N ASP A 105 -0.40 -16.81 5.99
CA ASP A 105 -1.79 -17.10 5.65
C ASP A 105 -2.49 -15.85 5.09
N PHE A 106 -2.07 -14.66 5.55
CA PHE A 106 -2.52 -13.40 4.99
C PHE A 106 -1.41 -12.34 4.98
N ILE A 107 -1.52 -11.43 4.02
CA ILE A 107 -0.64 -10.27 3.88
C ILE A 107 -1.52 -9.03 3.77
N ILE A 108 -1.17 -7.97 4.50
CA ILE A 108 -1.79 -6.65 4.39
C ILE A 108 -0.80 -5.71 3.68
N SER A 109 -1.33 -4.87 2.80
CA SER A 109 -0.65 -3.73 2.21
C SER A 109 -1.58 -2.53 2.24
N SER A 110 -1.21 -1.48 2.96
CA SER A 110 -2.05 -0.30 3.16
C SER A 110 -1.32 0.97 2.75
N ASN A 111 -1.87 1.68 1.74
CA ASN A 111 -1.29 2.91 1.19
C ASN A 111 0.19 2.77 0.79
N MET A 112 0.55 1.68 0.15
CA MET A 112 1.95 1.39 -0.15
C MET A 112 2.19 1.08 -1.63
N ILE A 113 1.25 0.43 -2.32
CA ILE A 113 1.47 -0.03 -3.71
C ILE A 113 1.76 1.14 -4.65
N HIS A 114 1.18 2.31 -4.40
CA HIS A 114 1.40 3.50 -5.22
C HIS A 114 2.81 4.10 -5.09
N HIS A 115 3.60 3.66 -4.11
CA HIS A 115 5.03 4.02 -3.99
C HIS A 115 5.95 3.05 -4.72
N LEU A 116 5.46 1.87 -5.14
CA LEU A 116 6.32 0.83 -5.69
C LEU A 116 6.79 1.14 -7.11
N PRO A 117 8.10 1.09 -7.38
CA PRO A 117 8.61 1.23 -8.73
C PRO A 117 8.20 0.06 -9.65
N TYR A 118 8.08 -1.15 -9.13
CA TYR A 118 7.74 -2.34 -9.93
C TYR A 118 6.57 -3.11 -9.31
N PRO A 119 5.31 -2.65 -9.47
CA PRO A 119 4.15 -3.28 -8.83
C PRO A 119 3.98 -4.76 -9.20
N LEU A 120 4.33 -5.18 -10.43
CA LEU A 120 4.27 -6.58 -10.82
C LEU A 120 5.18 -7.47 -9.96
N LYS A 121 6.42 -7.02 -9.66
CA LYS A 121 7.33 -7.76 -8.78
C LYS A 121 6.77 -7.93 -7.37
N PHE A 122 6.08 -6.90 -6.87
CA PHE A 122 5.39 -7.00 -5.58
C PHE A 122 4.36 -8.14 -5.60
N PHE A 123 3.48 -8.21 -6.60
CA PHE A 123 2.50 -9.30 -6.66
C PHE A 123 3.14 -10.67 -6.80
N GLU A 124 4.23 -10.78 -7.55
CA GLU A 124 4.99 -12.02 -7.67
C GLU A 124 5.58 -12.44 -6.33
N GLU A 125 6.16 -11.52 -5.59
CA GLU A 125 6.71 -11.76 -4.27
C GLU A 125 5.63 -12.11 -3.24
N MET A 126 4.50 -11.37 -3.22
CA MET A 126 3.37 -11.69 -2.34
C MET A 126 2.81 -13.08 -2.62
N HIS A 127 2.68 -13.45 -3.88
CA HIS A 127 2.27 -14.82 -4.24
C HIS A 127 3.25 -15.89 -3.75
N ARG A 128 4.55 -15.62 -3.83
CA ARG A 128 5.60 -16.55 -3.39
C ARG A 128 5.57 -16.81 -1.88
N ILE A 129 5.38 -15.77 -1.09
CA ILE A 129 5.41 -15.86 0.38
C ILE A 129 4.05 -16.23 1.00
N LEU A 130 2.95 -16.07 0.27
CA LEU A 130 1.62 -16.55 0.69
C LEU A 130 1.54 -18.08 0.62
N LYS A 131 0.91 -18.67 1.63
CA LYS A 131 0.50 -20.08 1.60
C LYS A 131 -0.58 -20.33 0.54
N ASN A 132 -0.78 -21.59 0.19
CA ASN A 132 -1.89 -21.95 -0.69
C ASN A 132 -3.24 -21.50 -0.07
N LYS A 133 -4.07 -20.83 -0.88
CA LYS A 133 -5.32 -20.16 -0.45
C LYS A 133 -5.12 -18.98 0.52
N GLY A 134 -3.91 -18.52 0.73
CA GLY A 134 -3.60 -17.32 1.50
C GLY A 134 -4.24 -16.07 0.90
N LYS A 135 -4.38 -15.03 1.69
CA LYS A 135 -5.11 -13.82 1.35
C LYS A 135 -4.17 -12.61 1.25
N LEU A 136 -4.26 -11.87 0.16
CA LEU A 136 -3.64 -10.56 0.02
C LEU A 136 -4.72 -9.49 0.17
N ILE A 137 -4.63 -8.69 1.23
CA ILE A 137 -5.59 -7.65 1.59
C ILE A 137 -4.94 -6.30 1.30
N ILE A 138 -5.52 -5.56 0.37
CA ILE A 138 -4.95 -4.29 -0.10
C ILE A 138 -5.94 -3.17 0.18
N PHE A 139 -5.45 -2.10 0.78
CA PHE A 139 -6.11 -0.81 0.88
C PHE A 139 -5.21 0.25 0.27
N ASP A 140 -5.65 0.92 -0.81
CA ASP A 140 -4.82 1.92 -1.47
C ASP A 140 -5.67 2.97 -2.20
N ALA A 141 -5.04 4.07 -2.60
CA ALA A 141 -5.69 5.20 -3.23
C ALA A 141 -6.43 4.81 -4.51
N HIS A 142 -7.70 5.16 -4.60
CA HIS A 142 -8.41 5.14 -5.87
C HIS A 142 -8.35 6.53 -6.50
N CYS A 143 -7.48 6.75 -7.46
CA CYS A 143 -7.21 8.06 -8.05
C CYS A 143 -8.43 8.63 -8.82
N SER A 144 -9.56 8.82 -8.09
CA SER A 144 -10.80 9.41 -8.59
C SER A 144 -10.61 10.88 -8.98
N VAL A 145 -11.57 11.48 -9.69
CA VAL A 145 -11.53 12.91 -10.03
C VAL A 145 -11.42 13.78 -8.78
N LEU A 146 -12.13 13.40 -7.71
CA LEU A 146 -12.05 14.12 -6.44
C LEU A 146 -10.64 14.04 -5.85
N LEU A 147 -10.05 12.84 -5.78
CA LEU A 147 -8.67 12.69 -5.28
C LEU A 147 -7.68 13.43 -6.18
N GLN A 148 -7.80 13.37 -7.50
CA GLN A 148 -6.96 14.15 -8.43
C GLN A 148 -7.02 15.65 -8.10
N SER A 149 -8.23 16.19 -7.85
CA SER A 149 -8.41 17.60 -7.50
C SER A 149 -7.71 17.95 -6.18
N ILE A 150 -7.86 17.11 -5.17
CA ILE A 150 -7.23 17.28 -3.85
C ILE A 150 -5.70 17.23 -3.98
N LEU A 151 -5.16 16.25 -4.68
CA LEU A 151 -3.72 16.11 -4.89
C LEU A 151 -3.12 17.33 -5.61
N ILE A 152 -3.84 17.87 -6.60
CA ILE A 152 -3.42 19.09 -7.33
C ILE A 152 -3.42 20.30 -6.37
N LEU A 153 -4.47 20.46 -5.58
CA LEU A 153 -4.62 21.59 -4.67
C LEU A 153 -3.59 21.54 -3.54
N MET A 154 -3.42 20.39 -2.93
CA MET A 154 -2.49 20.20 -1.81
C MET A 154 -1.04 20.04 -2.28
N ARG A 155 -0.80 19.73 -3.55
CA ARG A 155 0.53 19.45 -4.11
C ARG A 155 1.27 18.36 -3.32
N HIS A 156 0.51 17.37 -2.83
CA HIS A 156 1.05 16.33 -1.95
C HIS A 156 1.77 15.26 -2.76
N GLU A 157 1.05 14.50 -3.55
CA GLU A 157 1.57 13.46 -4.42
C GLU A 157 1.17 13.68 -5.87
N GLY A 158 1.98 13.14 -6.79
CA GLY A 158 1.65 13.12 -8.19
C GLY A 158 0.79 11.93 -8.60
N PHE A 159 0.36 11.95 -9.85
CA PHE A 159 -0.22 10.80 -10.52
C PHE A 159 0.23 10.76 -11.97
N ASP A 160 0.38 9.56 -12.51
CA ASP A 160 0.78 9.34 -13.90
C ASP A 160 0.07 8.10 -14.45
N PHE A 161 -1.00 8.35 -15.23
CA PHE A 161 -1.78 7.29 -15.87
C PHE A 161 -1.12 6.72 -17.12
N THR A 162 0.00 7.28 -17.57
CA THR A 162 0.73 6.82 -18.75
C THR A 162 1.69 5.67 -18.45
N LYS A 163 1.92 5.38 -17.16
CA LYS A 163 2.83 4.34 -16.71
C LYS A 163 2.29 2.94 -16.99
N ASN A 164 3.20 2.06 -17.42
CA ASN A 164 2.90 0.65 -17.57
C ASN A 164 3.25 -0.11 -16.28
N VAL A 165 2.25 -0.32 -15.41
CA VAL A 165 2.41 -1.02 -14.12
C VAL A 165 2.70 -2.53 -14.26
N TRP A 166 2.53 -3.07 -15.46
CA TRP A 166 2.78 -4.48 -15.79
C TRP A 166 4.18 -4.74 -16.34
N ASN A 167 5.01 -3.70 -16.43
CA ASN A 167 6.38 -3.79 -16.91
C ASN A 167 7.35 -3.82 -15.73
N SER A 168 8.13 -4.89 -15.60
CA SER A 168 9.16 -5.02 -14.56
C SER A 168 10.52 -4.38 -14.92
N LYS A 169 10.64 -3.77 -16.11
CA LYS A 169 11.87 -3.12 -16.57
C LYS A 169 11.83 -1.60 -16.42
N GLU A 170 10.65 -0.99 -16.53
CA GLU A 170 10.47 0.45 -16.44
C GLU A 170 9.75 0.80 -15.12
N PRO A 171 10.34 1.67 -14.28
CA PRO A 171 9.74 1.98 -12.99
C PRO A 171 8.50 2.86 -13.14
N ALA A 172 7.47 2.56 -12.36
CA ALA A 172 6.23 3.31 -12.27
C ALA A 172 6.34 4.54 -11.34
N THR A 173 7.31 4.51 -10.40
CA THR A 173 7.69 5.62 -9.51
C THR A 173 9.19 5.91 -9.63
N ASP A 174 9.71 6.89 -8.93
CA ASP A 174 11.15 7.20 -8.93
C ASP A 174 11.90 6.22 -8.02
N ILE A 175 12.85 5.48 -8.57
CA ILE A 175 13.64 4.48 -7.83
C ILE A 175 14.61 5.10 -6.81
N ASN A 176 14.94 6.36 -6.97
CA ASN A 176 15.87 7.08 -6.09
C ASN A 176 15.14 7.85 -4.97
N ASP A 177 13.80 7.87 -5.02
CA ASP A 177 12.96 8.55 -4.04
C ASP A 177 11.86 7.60 -3.54
N LEU A 178 12.07 7.01 -2.36
CA LEU A 178 11.14 6.08 -1.72
C LEU A 178 9.77 6.70 -1.40
N TRP A 179 9.72 8.03 -1.33
CA TRP A 179 8.48 8.78 -1.08
C TRP A 179 7.81 9.24 -2.38
N SER A 180 8.41 8.93 -3.52
CA SER A 180 7.81 9.21 -4.82
C SER A 180 6.56 8.35 -5.02
N GLY A 181 5.40 8.93 -4.79
CA GLY A 181 4.12 8.29 -5.06
C GLY A 181 3.63 8.50 -6.49
N ASN A 182 2.93 7.50 -7.01
CA ASN A 182 2.09 7.62 -8.19
C ASN A 182 0.70 7.10 -7.85
N SER A 183 -0.18 7.98 -7.39
CA SER A 183 -1.54 7.63 -6.94
C SER A 183 -2.42 6.98 -8.04
N ALA A 184 -1.97 6.97 -9.31
CA ALA A 184 -2.68 6.28 -10.39
C ALA A 184 -2.41 4.75 -10.41
N ILE A 185 -1.35 4.26 -9.76
CA ILE A 185 -0.95 2.83 -9.82
C ILE A 185 -2.08 1.89 -9.41
N PRO A 186 -2.76 2.04 -8.26
CA PRO A 186 -3.82 1.13 -7.88
C PRO A 186 -4.98 1.11 -8.88
N TYR A 187 -5.32 2.28 -9.43
CA TYR A 187 -6.31 2.37 -10.50
C TYR A 187 -5.87 1.59 -11.74
N LEU A 188 -4.63 1.77 -12.21
CA LEU A 188 -4.08 1.09 -13.38
C LEU A 188 -4.05 -0.44 -13.23
N ILE A 189 -3.90 -0.92 -11.98
CA ILE A 189 -3.90 -2.35 -11.67
C ILE A 189 -5.32 -2.91 -11.61
N PHE A 190 -6.21 -2.26 -10.84
CA PHE A 190 -7.48 -2.88 -10.44
C PHE A 190 -8.69 -2.45 -11.29
N ASN A 191 -8.55 -1.46 -12.17
CA ASN A 191 -9.68 -1.00 -12.98
C ASN A 191 -9.88 -1.79 -14.27
N ASP A 192 -8.87 -2.49 -14.75
CA ASP A 192 -8.94 -3.33 -15.94
C ASP A 192 -8.82 -4.81 -15.53
N GLU A 193 -9.95 -5.46 -15.27
CA GLU A 193 -9.99 -6.87 -14.87
C GLU A 193 -9.41 -7.82 -15.93
N LYS A 194 -9.49 -7.47 -17.21
CA LYS A 194 -8.92 -8.31 -18.29
C LYS A 194 -7.39 -8.31 -18.18
N LYS A 195 -6.79 -7.12 -18.00
CA LYS A 195 -5.34 -7.00 -17.78
C LYS A 195 -4.92 -7.65 -16.47
N PHE A 196 -5.65 -7.41 -15.38
CA PHE A 196 -5.37 -8.08 -14.11
C PHE A 196 -5.34 -9.60 -14.27
N ASN A 197 -6.37 -10.17 -14.88
CA ASN A 197 -6.45 -11.61 -15.10
C ASN A 197 -5.37 -12.14 -16.06
N TYR A 198 -4.97 -11.36 -17.06
CA TYR A 198 -3.90 -11.73 -17.97
C TYR A 198 -2.55 -11.86 -17.25
N TYR A 199 -2.18 -10.89 -16.41
CA TYR A 199 -0.88 -10.86 -15.74
C TYR A 199 -0.85 -11.61 -14.40
N LEU A 200 -1.94 -11.64 -13.67
CA LEU A 200 -2.02 -12.13 -12.30
C LEU A 200 -3.08 -13.21 -12.06
N GLY A 201 -3.94 -13.50 -13.03
CA GLY A 201 -5.07 -14.43 -12.85
C GLY A 201 -4.67 -15.88 -12.52
N SER A 202 -3.45 -16.31 -12.90
CA SER A 202 -2.90 -17.61 -12.49
C SER A 202 -2.46 -17.65 -11.02
N LYS A 203 -2.23 -16.47 -10.40
CA LYS A 203 -1.70 -16.29 -9.04
C LYS A 203 -2.77 -15.81 -8.07
N PHE A 204 -3.62 -14.89 -8.51
CA PHE A 204 -4.61 -14.22 -7.67
C PHE A 204 -6.00 -14.21 -8.30
N LYS A 205 -7.02 -14.30 -7.45
CA LYS A 205 -8.41 -14.07 -7.82
C LYS A 205 -8.99 -13.01 -6.91
N ILE A 206 -9.51 -11.93 -7.49
CA ILE A 206 -10.20 -10.89 -6.73
C ILE A 206 -11.48 -11.48 -6.14
N LYS A 207 -11.59 -11.49 -4.80
CA LYS A 207 -12.76 -11.99 -4.07
C LYS A 207 -13.65 -10.87 -3.56
N TYR A 208 -13.06 -9.73 -3.26
CA TYR A 208 -13.74 -8.58 -2.71
C TYR A 208 -13.11 -7.30 -3.28
N LYS A 209 -13.94 -6.36 -3.69
CA LYS A 209 -13.51 -5.05 -4.15
C LYS A 209 -14.56 -4.03 -3.72
N LYS A 210 -14.15 -3.06 -2.93
CA LYS A 210 -14.97 -1.94 -2.51
C LYS A 210 -14.24 -0.63 -2.80
N LEU A 211 -14.94 0.31 -3.39
CA LEU A 211 -14.48 1.69 -3.46
C LEU A 211 -15.03 2.41 -2.23
N CYS A 212 -14.17 2.95 -1.41
CA CYS A 212 -14.55 3.84 -0.33
C CYS A 212 -14.00 5.23 -0.63
N GLU A 213 -14.85 6.22 -0.60
CA GLU A 213 -14.43 7.61 -0.58
C GLU A 213 -14.02 7.94 0.85
N CYS A 214 -12.81 7.50 1.25
CA CYS A 214 -12.22 8.00 2.47
C CYS A 214 -11.78 9.43 2.20
N THR A 215 -12.53 10.37 2.71
CA THR A 215 -12.08 11.75 2.83
C THR A 215 -10.84 11.79 3.73
N LEU A 216 -9.85 12.49 3.25
CA LEU A 216 -8.62 12.84 3.95
C LEU A 216 -8.89 13.58 5.26
#